data_216524b3683f79d1f9b01f4690d9fcb4
#
_entry.id   216524b3683f79d1f9b01f4690d9fcb4
#
_cell.length_a   1.000
_cell.length_b   1.000
_cell.length_c   1.000
_cell.angle_alpha   90.00
_cell.angle_beta   90.00
_cell.angle_gamma   90.00
#
_symmetry.space_group_name_H-M   'P 1'
#
loop_
_entity.id
_entity.type
_entity.pdbx_description
1 polymer ?
#
loop_
_entity_poly.entity_id
_entity_poly.type
_entity_poly.pdbx_seq_one_letter_code
_entity_poly.pdbx_strand_id
1 'polypeptide(L)'
;MYDDHQCSGYDVECCSWSNLPDEDFALSDDYDWTIGQFVWTGFDYLGEPSPYSTDSWPSHSSVFGIIDLASLPKDRFYLYRSLWNKQANTLHVLPHWTWPGREGENTPVFVYTSYPSAELFVNGKSYGKQRKLTADESRALEGQDSLALQRRYRLMWMDVPYEPGEVKVVAYDAFR
;
A
#
# COMPACT_ATOMS: atom_id res chain seq x y z
N MET A 1 -13.21 -4.58 -7.06
CA MET A 1 -13.47 -5.98 -6.63
C MET A 1 -13.43 -6.83 -7.88
N TYR A 2 -12.68 -7.89 -7.89
CA TYR A 2 -12.55 -8.80 -9.04
C TYR A 2 -13.77 -9.73 -9.12
N ASP A 3 -13.95 -10.38 -10.26
CA ASP A 3 -15.09 -11.28 -10.51
C ASP A 3 -15.13 -12.49 -9.54
N ASP A 4 -14.01 -12.83 -8.94
CA ASP A 4 -13.88 -13.84 -7.89
C ASP A 4 -14.18 -13.33 -6.47
N HIS A 5 -14.72 -12.13 -6.34
CA HIS A 5 -15.03 -11.44 -5.08
C HIS A 5 -13.80 -11.10 -4.21
N GLN A 6 -12.62 -11.03 -4.81
CA GLN A 6 -11.39 -10.63 -4.13
C GLN A 6 -11.09 -9.14 -4.33
N CYS A 7 -10.28 -8.60 -3.45
CA CYS A 7 -9.71 -7.26 -3.55
C CYS A 7 -8.20 -7.37 -3.47
N SER A 8 -7.49 -6.55 -4.27
CA SER A 8 -6.04 -6.49 -4.20
C SER A 8 -5.57 -5.89 -2.86
N GLY A 9 -4.61 -6.54 -2.22
CA GLY A 9 -3.94 -5.99 -1.04
C GLY A 9 -2.95 -4.86 -1.36
N TYR A 10 -2.64 -4.61 -2.63
CA TYR A 10 -1.67 -3.58 -3.04
C TYR A 10 -2.19 -2.15 -2.90
N ASP A 11 -3.50 -1.96 -2.74
CA ASP A 11 -4.11 -0.65 -2.51
C ASP A 11 -3.78 0.39 -3.59
N VAL A 12 -3.95 -0.01 -4.83
CA VAL A 12 -3.75 0.82 -6.04
C VAL A 12 -5.04 1.00 -6.84
N GLU A 13 -6.15 0.52 -6.30
CA GLU A 13 -7.48 0.63 -6.88
C GLU A 13 -8.47 1.12 -5.82
N CYS A 14 -9.46 1.88 -6.23
CA CYS A 14 -10.55 2.34 -5.38
C CYS A 14 -11.89 2.17 -6.09
N CYS A 15 -12.98 2.18 -5.33
CA CYS A 15 -14.33 2.21 -5.90
C CYS A 15 -14.69 3.63 -6.36
N SER A 16 -15.75 3.74 -7.18
CA SER A 16 -16.14 5.00 -7.82
C SER A 16 -16.58 6.12 -6.86
N TRP A 17 -16.79 5.81 -5.59
CA TRP A 17 -17.18 6.77 -4.54
C TRP A 17 -16.09 6.99 -3.49
N SER A 18 -14.89 6.52 -3.75
CA SER A 18 -13.74 6.71 -2.86
C SER A 18 -12.50 7.08 -3.68
N ASN A 19 -11.44 7.41 -3.00
CA ASN A 19 -10.14 7.73 -3.55
C ASN A 19 -9.04 6.90 -2.87
N LEU A 20 -7.87 6.93 -3.45
CA LEU A 20 -6.70 6.31 -2.86
C LEU A 20 -6.13 7.18 -1.73
N PRO A 21 -5.58 6.58 -0.67
CA PRO A 21 -4.96 7.34 0.43
C PRO A 21 -3.89 8.32 -0.05
N ASP A 22 -3.16 7.97 -1.10
CA ASP A 22 -2.09 8.78 -1.67
C ASP A 22 -2.57 10.13 -2.19
N GLU A 23 -3.80 10.20 -2.71
CA GLU A 23 -4.44 11.45 -3.16
C GLU A 23 -4.71 12.38 -1.98
N ASP A 24 -5.24 11.84 -0.88
CA ASP A 24 -5.52 12.61 0.33
C ASP A 24 -4.22 13.08 1.01
N PHE A 25 -3.18 12.25 1.01
CA PHE A 25 -1.87 12.64 1.51
C PHE A 25 -1.28 13.78 0.67
N ALA A 26 -1.39 13.70 -0.65
CA ALA A 26 -0.89 14.75 -1.55
C ALA A 26 -1.63 16.07 -1.32
N LEU A 27 -2.95 16.05 -1.15
CA LEU A 27 -3.72 17.24 -0.81
C LEU A 27 -3.27 17.85 0.53
N SER A 28 -2.98 17.00 1.52
CA SER A 28 -2.51 17.48 2.82
C SER A 28 -1.08 18.02 2.79
N ASP A 29 -0.22 17.47 1.94
CA ASP A 29 1.19 17.88 1.84
C ASP A 29 1.39 19.09 0.92
N ASP A 30 0.53 19.26 -0.09
CA ASP A 30 0.71 20.27 -1.14
C ASP A 30 -0.07 21.55 -0.87
N TYR A 31 -1.05 21.54 0.05
CA TYR A 31 -1.91 22.70 0.31
C TYR A 31 -2.00 23.05 1.78
N ASP A 32 -1.50 24.21 2.16
CA ASP A 32 -1.46 24.73 3.53
C ASP A 32 -2.84 24.94 4.18
N TRP A 33 -3.90 25.04 3.36
CA TRP A 33 -5.28 25.17 3.85
C TRP A 33 -5.91 23.85 4.29
N THR A 34 -5.27 22.71 3.98
CA THR A 34 -5.73 21.39 4.37
C THR A 34 -5.31 21.11 5.82
N ILE A 35 -6.28 20.87 6.70
CA ILE A 35 -6.05 20.63 8.13
C ILE A 35 -5.90 19.16 8.50
N GLY A 36 -5.99 18.28 7.52
CA GLY A 36 -5.87 16.82 7.69
C GLY A 36 -7.05 16.06 7.09
N GLN A 37 -7.09 14.77 7.36
CA GLN A 37 -8.09 13.84 6.83
C GLN A 37 -8.51 12.82 7.89
N PHE A 38 -9.69 12.25 7.69
CA PHE A 38 -10.16 11.11 8.45
C PHE A 38 -10.28 9.89 7.53
N VAL A 39 -9.72 8.78 7.97
CA VAL A 39 -9.86 7.52 7.27
C VAL A 39 -11.24 6.92 7.51
N TRP A 40 -11.95 6.54 6.46
CA TRP A 40 -13.13 5.71 6.55
C TRP A 40 -12.79 4.28 6.08
N THR A 41 -12.61 3.33 6.99
CA THR A 41 -12.81 3.47 8.42
C THR A 41 -11.63 2.85 9.18
N GLY A 42 -11.52 3.13 10.49
CA GLY A 42 -10.48 2.53 11.33
C GLY A 42 -10.61 1.02 11.43
N PHE A 43 -11.82 0.51 11.64
CA PHE A 43 -12.13 -0.92 11.78
C PHE A 43 -13.18 -1.36 10.77
N ASP A 44 -13.09 -2.61 10.32
CA ASP A 44 -14.24 -3.26 9.73
C ASP A 44 -15.37 -3.38 10.74
N TYR A 45 -16.60 -3.36 10.28
CA TYR A 45 -17.77 -3.42 11.14
C TYR A 45 -18.86 -4.29 10.55
N LEU A 46 -19.71 -4.82 11.42
CA LEU A 46 -20.89 -5.60 11.06
C LEU A 46 -22.07 -4.65 10.72
N GLY A 47 -23.05 -5.16 9.98
CA GLY A 47 -24.32 -4.46 9.75
C GLY A 47 -24.37 -3.57 8.49
N GLU A 48 -23.25 -3.29 7.85
CA GLU A 48 -23.19 -2.64 6.56
C GLU A 48 -22.34 -3.46 5.61
N PRO A 49 -22.91 -4.51 5.00
CA PRO A 49 -22.20 -5.27 3.98
C PRO A 49 -21.91 -4.39 2.78
N SER A 50 -20.91 -4.76 2.00
CA SER A 50 -20.52 -4.12 0.75
C SER A 50 -21.72 -3.79 -0.14
N PRO A 51 -21.60 -2.82 -1.06
CA PRO A 51 -22.73 -2.10 -1.64
C PRO A 51 -23.89 -2.99 -2.04
N TYR A 52 -25.09 -2.66 -1.58
CA TYR A 52 -26.34 -3.39 -1.87
C TYR A 52 -26.66 -3.50 -3.37
N SER A 53 -25.98 -2.71 -4.20
CA SER A 53 -26.18 -2.65 -5.64
C SER A 53 -25.31 -3.62 -6.45
N THR A 54 -24.48 -4.41 -5.79
CA THR A 54 -23.63 -5.41 -6.45
C THR A 54 -24.26 -6.79 -6.33
N ASP A 55 -24.21 -7.59 -7.40
CA ASP A 55 -24.58 -9.00 -7.39
C ASP A 55 -23.59 -9.87 -6.58
N SER A 56 -22.81 -9.25 -5.73
CA SER A 56 -21.89 -9.93 -4.84
C SER A 56 -22.65 -10.78 -3.81
N TRP A 57 -22.07 -11.91 -3.47
CA TRP A 57 -22.55 -12.75 -2.38
C TRP A 57 -22.68 -11.92 -1.08
N PRO A 58 -23.60 -12.30 -0.16
CA PRO A 58 -23.82 -11.53 1.05
C PRO A 58 -22.52 -11.39 1.86
N SER A 59 -22.09 -10.17 2.07
CA SER A 59 -20.95 -9.84 2.90
C SER A 59 -21.41 -9.74 4.35
N HIS A 60 -20.69 -10.37 5.29
CA HIS A 60 -21.01 -10.31 6.70
C HIS A 60 -20.50 -9.04 7.40
N SER A 61 -19.55 -8.33 6.77
CA SER A 61 -18.96 -7.12 7.31
C SER A 61 -18.55 -6.16 6.19
N SER A 62 -18.26 -4.91 6.55
CA SER A 62 -17.52 -4.04 5.68
C SER A 62 -16.09 -4.57 5.47
N VAL A 63 -15.43 -4.10 4.41
CA VAL A 63 -14.04 -4.44 4.06
C VAL A 63 -13.14 -3.20 3.99
N PHE A 64 -13.69 -2.02 4.30
CA PHE A 64 -12.99 -0.74 4.15
C PHE A 64 -12.11 -0.37 5.34
N GLY A 65 -12.23 -1.09 6.46
CA GLY A 65 -11.40 -0.85 7.64
C GLY A 65 -9.91 -1.04 7.34
N ILE A 66 -9.07 -0.26 7.98
CA ILE A 66 -7.61 -0.49 7.97
C ILE A 66 -7.19 -1.54 9.00
N ILE A 67 -8.11 -1.90 9.90
CA ILE A 67 -8.01 -2.99 10.87
C ILE A 67 -9.23 -3.89 10.67
N ASP A 68 -9.06 -5.19 10.67
CA ASP A 68 -10.15 -6.14 10.48
C ASP A 68 -11.02 -6.36 11.74
N LEU A 69 -12.08 -7.19 11.62
CA LEU A 69 -12.98 -7.51 12.74
C LEU A 69 -12.28 -8.21 13.92
N ALA A 70 -11.16 -8.87 13.68
CA ALA A 70 -10.37 -9.54 14.70
C ALA A 70 -9.31 -8.62 15.33
N SER A 71 -9.33 -7.32 15.00
CA SER A 71 -8.35 -6.32 15.41
C SER A 71 -6.95 -6.55 14.83
N LEU A 72 -6.85 -7.24 13.70
CA LEU A 72 -5.59 -7.40 12.97
C LEU A 72 -5.39 -6.26 11.99
N PRO A 73 -4.26 -5.55 12.03
CA PRO A 73 -3.94 -4.50 11.06
C PRO A 73 -3.81 -5.08 9.64
N LYS A 74 -4.50 -4.46 8.69
CA LYS A 74 -4.33 -4.73 7.26
C LYS A 74 -3.10 -3.98 6.72
N ASP A 75 -2.65 -4.29 5.49
CA ASP A 75 -1.50 -3.63 4.89
C ASP A 75 -1.66 -2.10 4.86
N ARG A 76 -2.84 -1.60 4.52
CA ARG A 76 -3.17 -0.16 4.52
C ARG A 76 -2.93 0.53 5.87
N PHE A 77 -3.13 -0.15 7.00
CA PHE A 77 -2.81 0.40 8.32
C PHE A 77 -1.34 0.83 8.40
N TYR A 78 -0.44 0.03 7.85
CA TYR A 78 0.99 0.33 7.88
C TYR A 78 1.37 1.49 6.95
N LEU A 79 0.62 1.72 5.86
CA LEU A 79 0.79 2.91 5.04
C LEU A 79 0.51 4.17 5.88
N TYR A 80 -0.67 4.26 6.53
CA TYR A 80 -1.01 5.37 7.42
C TYR A 80 -0.01 5.51 8.56
N ARG A 81 0.34 4.39 9.21
CA ARG A 81 1.33 4.41 10.30
C ARG A 81 2.68 4.96 9.85
N SER A 82 3.12 4.62 8.64
CA SER A 82 4.41 5.07 8.11
C SER A 82 4.48 6.60 7.90
N LEU A 83 3.34 7.23 7.67
CA LEU A 83 3.24 8.66 7.40
C LEU A 83 2.85 9.47 8.64
N TRP A 84 1.94 8.95 9.46
CA TRP A 84 1.37 9.68 10.58
C TRP A 84 2.09 9.46 11.92
N ASN A 85 2.63 8.27 12.16
CA ASN A 85 3.31 7.99 13.42
C ASN A 85 4.74 8.55 13.40
N LYS A 86 4.96 9.65 14.12
CA LYS A 86 6.27 10.29 14.25
C LYS A 86 7.08 9.77 15.45
N GLN A 87 6.50 8.89 16.28
CA GLN A 87 7.15 8.37 17.50
C GLN A 87 7.84 7.03 17.26
N ALA A 88 7.44 6.29 16.24
CA ALA A 88 8.01 4.98 15.94
C ALA A 88 8.20 4.78 14.44
N ASN A 89 9.31 4.18 14.08
CA ASN A 89 9.59 3.82 12.69
C ASN A 89 8.69 2.68 12.22
N THR A 90 8.34 2.73 10.96
CA THR A 90 7.57 1.70 10.27
C THR A 90 8.39 1.15 9.10
N LEU A 91 8.40 -0.16 8.99
CA LEU A 91 8.89 -0.89 7.83
C LEU A 91 7.99 -2.12 7.66
N HIS A 92 7.12 -2.07 6.66
CA HIS A 92 6.17 -3.12 6.36
C HIS A 92 6.31 -3.54 4.90
N VAL A 93 6.36 -4.85 4.67
CA VAL A 93 6.56 -5.45 3.34
C VAL A 93 5.30 -6.23 2.97
N LEU A 94 4.81 -6.02 1.76
CA LEU A 94 3.72 -6.79 1.19
C LEU A 94 4.05 -7.22 -0.25
N PRO A 95 3.45 -8.34 -0.71
CA PRO A 95 2.58 -9.29 -0.02
C PRO A 95 3.37 -10.24 0.88
N HIS A 96 2.66 -11.19 1.54
CA HIS A 96 3.34 -12.35 2.12
C HIS A 96 4.09 -13.13 1.02
N TRP A 97 5.09 -13.90 1.41
CA TRP A 97 5.97 -14.58 0.44
C TRP A 97 5.83 -16.10 0.48
N THR A 98 4.58 -16.59 0.33
CA THR A 98 4.27 -18.03 0.26
C THR A 98 3.20 -18.25 -0.79
N TRP A 99 3.63 -18.54 -2.01
CA TRP A 99 2.78 -18.72 -3.19
C TRP A 99 3.11 -20.01 -3.92
N PRO A 100 2.85 -21.20 -3.33
CA PRO A 100 3.18 -22.47 -3.97
C PRO A 100 2.46 -22.60 -5.31
N GLY A 101 3.19 -23.01 -6.34
CA GLY A 101 2.68 -23.17 -7.72
C GLY A 101 2.73 -21.88 -8.55
N ARG A 102 3.30 -20.78 -8.01
CA ARG A 102 3.46 -19.53 -8.76
C ARG A 102 4.94 -19.18 -9.02
N GLU A 103 5.81 -20.18 -8.97
CA GLU A 103 7.25 -19.99 -9.17
C GLU A 103 7.53 -19.36 -10.54
N GLY A 104 8.27 -18.24 -10.53
CA GLY A 104 8.60 -17.47 -11.73
C GLY A 104 7.54 -16.45 -12.16
N GLU A 105 6.34 -16.48 -11.58
CA GLU A 105 5.34 -15.45 -11.85
C GLU A 105 5.75 -14.10 -11.25
N ASN A 106 5.46 -13.04 -11.98
CA ASN A 106 5.71 -11.69 -11.48
C ASN A 106 4.83 -11.38 -10.25
N THR A 107 5.47 -11.09 -9.13
CA THR A 107 4.82 -10.78 -7.85
C THR A 107 5.39 -9.45 -7.35
N PRO A 108 4.76 -8.31 -7.66
CA PRO A 108 5.24 -7.01 -7.19
C PRO A 108 5.41 -6.98 -5.68
N VAL A 109 6.45 -6.29 -5.21
CA VAL A 109 6.71 -6.10 -3.77
C VAL A 109 6.61 -4.62 -3.45
N PHE A 110 5.70 -4.28 -2.51
CA PHE A 110 5.55 -2.93 -2.00
C PHE A 110 6.08 -2.83 -0.57
N VAL A 111 6.56 -1.66 -0.24
CA VAL A 111 7.08 -1.37 1.11
C VAL A 111 6.52 -0.06 1.63
N TYR A 112 5.82 -0.14 2.75
CA TYR A 112 5.32 1.01 3.49
C TYR A 112 6.29 1.32 4.61
N THR A 113 6.92 2.47 4.54
CA THR A 113 8.00 2.80 5.47
C THR A 113 8.05 4.30 5.78
N SER A 114 8.44 4.64 7.01
CA SER A 114 8.77 6.00 7.41
C SER A 114 10.15 6.46 6.90
N TYR A 115 10.95 5.54 6.37
CA TYR A 115 12.25 5.86 5.79
C TYR A 115 12.15 6.37 4.36
N PRO A 116 13.08 7.21 3.88
CA PRO A 116 13.05 7.75 2.53
C PRO A 116 13.44 6.74 1.45
N SER A 117 14.18 5.70 1.80
CA SER A 117 14.66 4.69 0.83
C SER A 117 14.81 3.31 1.46
N ALA A 118 14.77 2.28 0.61
CA ALA A 118 15.08 0.91 1.01
C ALA A 118 15.62 0.10 -0.17
N GLU A 119 16.19 -1.06 0.14
CA GLU A 119 16.67 -2.05 -0.81
C GLU A 119 15.97 -3.38 -0.56
N LEU A 120 15.49 -3.99 -1.65
CA LEU A 120 14.80 -5.28 -1.63
C LEU A 120 15.77 -6.41 -1.98
N PHE A 121 15.66 -7.50 -1.25
CA PHE A 121 16.38 -8.75 -1.50
C PHE A 121 15.39 -9.92 -1.54
N VAL A 122 15.58 -10.82 -2.51
CA VAL A 122 14.93 -12.13 -2.54
C VAL A 122 16.02 -13.19 -2.56
N ASN A 123 16.00 -14.09 -1.58
CA ASN A 123 17.02 -15.14 -1.40
C ASN A 123 18.45 -14.59 -1.43
N GLY A 124 18.68 -13.42 -0.84
CA GLY A 124 19.96 -12.74 -0.81
C GLY A 124 20.37 -11.97 -2.07
N LYS A 125 19.64 -12.11 -3.18
CA LYS A 125 19.84 -11.35 -4.41
C LYS A 125 19.16 -9.98 -4.30
N SER A 126 19.92 -8.90 -4.54
CA SER A 126 19.37 -7.53 -4.55
C SER A 126 18.50 -7.29 -5.81
N TYR A 127 17.35 -6.69 -5.60
CA TYR A 127 16.47 -6.11 -6.63
C TYR A 127 16.62 -4.57 -6.74
N GLY A 128 17.66 -4.06 -6.13
CA GLY A 128 18.04 -2.66 -6.19
C GLY A 128 17.44 -1.81 -5.06
N LYS A 129 18.04 -0.66 -4.89
CA LYS A 129 17.61 0.36 -3.94
C LYS A 129 16.64 1.32 -4.62
N GLN A 130 15.54 1.63 -3.93
CA GLN A 130 14.58 2.64 -4.34
C GLN A 130 14.46 3.72 -3.28
N ARG A 131 14.03 4.91 -3.69
CA ARG A 131 13.64 6.00 -2.81
C ARG A 131 12.24 6.50 -3.17
N LYS A 132 11.59 7.12 -2.21
CA LYS A 132 10.33 7.82 -2.45
C LYS A 132 10.58 9.01 -3.39
N LEU A 133 9.61 9.31 -4.24
CA LEU A 133 9.64 10.50 -5.08
C LEU A 133 9.34 11.75 -4.23
N THR A 134 9.89 12.86 -4.63
CA THR A 134 9.45 14.18 -4.16
C THR A 134 8.13 14.57 -4.84
N ALA A 135 7.47 15.61 -4.32
CA ALA A 135 6.27 16.16 -4.94
C ALA A 135 6.51 16.60 -6.40
N ASP A 136 7.62 17.28 -6.66
CA ASP A 136 7.94 17.78 -8.01
C ASP A 136 8.26 16.64 -8.98
N GLU A 137 8.99 15.62 -8.54
CA GLU A 137 9.26 14.43 -9.35
C GLU A 137 7.97 13.66 -9.67
N SER A 138 7.08 13.49 -8.70
CA SER A 138 5.80 12.83 -8.90
C SER A 138 4.95 13.60 -9.94
N ARG A 139 4.86 14.92 -9.83
CA ARG A 139 4.13 15.75 -10.80
C ARG A 139 4.76 15.70 -12.20
N ALA A 140 6.10 15.68 -12.29
CA ALA A 140 6.79 15.60 -13.57
C ALA A 140 6.53 14.29 -14.32
N LEU A 141 6.16 13.22 -13.61
CA LEU A 141 5.83 11.91 -14.16
C LEU A 141 4.33 11.72 -14.41
N GLU A 142 3.50 12.69 -14.06
CA GLU A 142 2.06 12.64 -14.28
C GLU A 142 1.73 12.41 -15.77
N GLY A 143 0.86 11.42 -16.03
CA GLY A 143 0.53 10.99 -17.39
C GLY A 143 1.56 10.06 -18.06
N GLN A 144 2.73 9.86 -17.47
CA GLN A 144 3.76 8.93 -17.95
C GLN A 144 3.86 7.68 -17.08
N ASP A 145 3.84 7.84 -15.77
CA ASP A 145 3.78 6.75 -14.78
C ASP A 145 2.47 6.85 -13.99
N SER A 146 1.57 5.91 -14.20
CA SER A 146 0.28 5.88 -13.49
C SER A 146 0.41 5.69 -11.98
N LEU A 147 1.57 5.28 -11.50
CA LEU A 147 1.88 5.05 -10.08
C LEU A 147 2.81 6.12 -9.49
N ALA A 148 3.06 7.21 -10.21
CA ALA A 148 3.96 8.27 -9.77
C ALA A 148 3.54 8.87 -8.42
N LEU A 149 2.22 9.05 -8.20
CA LEU A 149 1.70 9.56 -6.94
C LEU A 149 1.94 8.57 -5.79
N GLN A 150 1.71 7.29 -6.02
CA GLN A 150 1.95 6.23 -5.02
C GLN A 150 3.42 6.14 -4.64
N ARG A 151 4.34 6.31 -5.60
CA ARG A 151 5.80 6.31 -5.35
C ARG A 151 6.28 7.47 -4.47
N ARG A 152 5.47 8.47 -4.25
CA ARG A 152 5.73 9.54 -3.28
C ARG A 152 5.60 9.04 -1.83
N TYR A 153 4.74 8.04 -1.59
CA TYR A 153 4.38 7.58 -0.24
C TYR A 153 4.85 6.17 0.08
N ARG A 154 5.18 5.38 -0.94
CA ARG A 154 5.60 3.98 -0.80
C ARG A 154 6.71 3.62 -1.79
N LEU A 155 7.42 2.52 -1.52
CA LEU A 155 8.41 1.96 -2.43
C LEU A 155 7.81 0.76 -3.15
N MET A 156 8.09 0.60 -4.45
CA MET A 156 7.36 -0.34 -5.30
C MET A 156 8.31 -1.01 -6.29
N TRP A 157 8.63 -2.28 -6.08
CA TRP A 157 9.33 -3.13 -7.03
C TRP A 157 8.29 -3.91 -7.83
N MET A 158 8.10 -3.53 -9.09
CA MET A 158 7.02 -4.07 -9.93
C MET A 158 7.38 -5.39 -10.60
N ASP A 159 8.66 -5.64 -10.86
CA ASP A 159 9.16 -6.78 -11.63
C ASP A 159 9.97 -7.72 -10.73
N VAL A 160 9.29 -8.42 -9.83
CA VAL A 160 9.91 -9.38 -8.90
C VAL A 160 9.33 -10.77 -9.18
N PRO A 161 10.06 -11.67 -9.86
CA PRO A 161 9.59 -13.03 -10.03
C PRO A 161 9.54 -13.75 -8.68
N TYR A 162 8.45 -14.46 -8.43
CA TYR A 162 8.33 -15.25 -7.22
C TYR A 162 9.31 -16.43 -7.23
N GLU A 163 10.14 -16.49 -6.19
CA GLU A 163 10.98 -17.63 -5.86
C GLU A 163 10.73 -17.99 -4.39
N PRO A 164 10.42 -19.27 -4.08
CA PRO A 164 10.26 -19.70 -2.68
C PRO A 164 11.50 -19.38 -1.85
N GLY A 165 11.29 -18.88 -0.62
CA GLY A 165 12.40 -18.56 0.26
C GLY A 165 12.16 -17.29 1.08
N GLU A 166 13.17 -16.43 1.16
CA GLU A 166 13.15 -15.23 1.99
C GLU A 166 12.99 -13.96 1.16
N VAL A 167 12.06 -13.10 1.55
CA VAL A 167 12.05 -11.67 1.16
C VAL A 167 12.55 -10.84 2.32
N LYS A 168 13.52 -9.99 2.04
CA LYS A 168 14.12 -9.08 3.01
C LYS A 168 14.18 -7.67 2.47
N VAL A 169 13.87 -6.70 3.31
CA VAL A 169 14.01 -5.28 3.01
C VAL A 169 14.90 -4.62 4.03
N VAL A 170 15.84 -3.80 3.55
CA VAL A 170 16.71 -2.97 4.37
C VAL A 170 16.39 -1.51 4.10
N ALA A 171 15.92 -0.80 5.10
CA ALA A 171 15.60 0.63 5.01
C ALA A 171 16.81 1.48 5.37
N TYR A 172 16.89 2.68 4.78
CA TYR A 172 18.00 3.61 4.97
C TYR A 172 17.48 5.01 5.30
N ASP A 173 18.17 5.65 6.25
CA ASP A 173 17.98 7.07 6.53
C ASP A 173 18.50 7.96 5.40
N ALA A 174 18.02 9.21 5.35
CA ALA A 174 18.45 10.21 4.36
C ALA A 174 19.96 10.50 4.39
N PHE A 175 20.65 10.14 5.48
CA PHE A 175 22.08 10.43 5.73
C PHE A 175 23.01 9.25 5.47
N ARG A 176 22.55 8.16 4.85
CA ARG A 176 23.40 7.00 4.53
C ARG A 176 23.34 6.63 3.06
#